data_eb328768e8ab2beff805a7f9b5bb3ff7
#
_entry.id   eb328768e8ab2beff805a7f9b5bb3ff7
#
_cell.length_a   1.000
_cell.length_b   1.000
_cell.length_c   1.000
_cell.angle_alpha   90.00
_cell.angle_beta   90.00
_cell.angle_gamma   90.00
#
_symmetry.space_group_name_H-M   'P 1'
#
loop_
_entity.id
_entity.type
_entity.pdbx_description
1 polymer ?
#
loop_
_entity_poly.entity_id
_entity_poly.type
_entity_poly.pdbx_seq_one_letter_code
_entity_poly.pdbx_strand_id
1 'polypeptide(L)'
;MSKAIRIHAHGGPEVLAYEDADPGQPGAGQILIRHTAIGLNFIDVYHRSGLYPPPGGFPLIPGGEAAGVVLAVGAEVDWLKPGDRIAYAVNVGAYSEERVIAADRVVKVPDGISDEQAAAMMLKGMTAGYLLRRTYKVKAGDTILYHAAAGGVGLILGQWAKHLGATVIGTASSADKIELAKAHGFDHVINYTEQDFVAGVAAITGGKKCDVVYDSVGNDTFPASLDCLRPLGMFVSFGQSSGPIPPFSMSLLAQKGSLYATRPTLFVYNARREDLVASAEALFDVVLSGAVEIKINQRYGLKDAAKAQSDLEGRKTTGTTVLIP
;
A
#
# COMPACT_ATOMS: atom_id res chain seq x y z
N MET A 1 -10.81 3.14 29.27
CA MET A 1 -9.83 2.21 28.68
C MET A 1 -9.92 2.38 27.18
N SER A 2 -8.78 2.39 26.50
CA SER A 2 -8.71 2.44 25.04
C SER A 2 -9.20 1.14 24.43
N LYS A 3 -9.64 1.17 23.18
CA LYS A 3 -10.12 0.00 22.43
C LYS A 3 -9.16 -0.38 21.32
N ALA A 4 -9.14 -1.65 20.96
CA ALA A 4 -8.40 -2.15 19.80
C ALA A 4 -9.12 -3.34 19.16
N ILE A 5 -8.81 -3.60 17.88
CA ILE A 5 -9.10 -4.87 17.26
C ILE A 5 -7.95 -5.83 17.55
N ARG A 6 -8.26 -6.98 18.12
CA ARG A 6 -7.30 -8.07 18.35
C ARG A 6 -7.71 -9.33 17.61
N ILE A 7 -6.72 -10.10 17.20
CA ILE A 7 -6.89 -11.47 16.72
C ILE A 7 -6.13 -12.42 17.67
N HIS A 8 -6.77 -13.51 18.05
CA HIS A 8 -6.23 -14.52 18.96
C HIS A 8 -5.78 -15.79 18.24
N ALA A 9 -6.21 -15.93 16.99
CA ALA A 9 -5.82 -17.01 16.08
C ALA A 9 -6.03 -16.55 14.64
N HIS A 10 -5.40 -17.21 13.68
CA HIS A 10 -5.69 -16.99 12.26
C HIS A 10 -7.11 -17.40 11.90
N GLY A 11 -7.72 -16.70 10.94
CA GLY A 11 -9.08 -17.02 10.46
C GLY A 11 -9.62 -16.03 9.45
N GLY A 12 -10.92 -16.10 9.20
CA GLY A 12 -11.67 -15.15 8.41
C GLY A 12 -11.90 -13.83 9.16
N PRO A 13 -12.69 -12.88 8.59
CA PRO A 13 -12.96 -11.58 9.23
C PRO A 13 -13.58 -11.70 10.64
N GLU A 14 -14.24 -12.79 10.95
CA GLU A 14 -14.88 -13.07 12.25
C GLU A 14 -13.92 -13.15 13.44
N VAL A 15 -12.62 -13.35 13.21
CA VAL A 15 -11.62 -13.40 14.30
C VAL A 15 -11.18 -12.01 14.77
N LEU A 16 -11.63 -10.93 14.13
CA LEU A 16 -11.34 -9.55 14.49
C LEU A 16 -12.22 -9.11 15.67
N ALA A 17 -11.69 -9.23 16.89
CA ALA A 17 -12.40 -8.90 18.12
C ALA A 17 -12.13 -7.45 18.54
N TYR A 18 -13.21 -6.66 18.76
CA TYR A 18 -13.11 -5.29 19.29
C TYR A 18 -13.19 -5.34 20.82
N GLU A 19 -12.07 -5.09 21.49
CA GLU A 19 -11.94 -5.30 22.94
C GLU A 19 -11.12 -4.21 23.62
N ASP A 20 -11.12 -4.22 24.96
CA ASP A 20 -10.31 -3.28 25.75
C ASP A 20 -8.82 -3.59 25.55
N ALA A 21 -8.03 -2.52 25.40
CA ALA A 21 -6.59 -2.59 25.24
C ALA A 21 -5.91 -1.49 26.07
N ASP A 22 -4.96 -1.86 26.88
CA ASP A 22 -4.07 -0.89 27.55
C ASP A 22 -2.88 -0.61 26.60
N PRO A 23 -2.71 0.65 26.13
CA PRO A 23 -1.58 1.01 25.29
C PRO A 23 -0.25 1.07 26.05
N GLY A 24 -0.29 1.12 27.40
CA GLY A 24 0.89 1.31 28.26
C GLY A 24 1.40 2.75 28.26
N GLN A 25 2.59 2.93 28.87
CA GLN A 25 3.29 4.22 28.92
C GLN A 25 4.52 4.19 28.01
N PRO A 26 4.87 5.33 27.36
CA PRO A 26 6.03 5.38 26.48
C PRO A 26 7.34 5.29 27.27
N GLY A 27 8.19 4.34 26.93
CA GLY A 27 9.58 4.23 27.41
C GLY A 27 10.52 5.16 26.64
N ALA A 28 11.84 5.03 26.90
CA ALA A 28 12.85 5.78 26.18
C ALA A 28 12.76 5.55 24.67
N GLY A 29 12.83 6.62 23.87
CA GLY A 29 12.70 6.57 22.40
C GLY A 29 11.29 6.29 21.90
N GLN A 30 10.27 6.24 22.76
CA GLN A 30 8.88 5.93 22.39
C GLN A 30 7.95 7.12 22.64
N ILE A 31 6.80 7.10 21.97
CA ILE A 31 5.70 8.04 22.15
C ILE A 31 4.39 7.28 22.35
N LEU A 32 3.48 7.85 23.12
CA LEU A 32 2.08 7.46 23.18
C LEU A 32 1.30 8.35 22.22
N ILE A 33 0.49 7.75 21.36
CA ILE A 33 -0.32 8.45 20.37
C ILE A 33 -1.78 8.04 20.50
N ARG A 34 -2.69 8.95 20.12
CA ARG A 34 -4.10 8.66 19.82
C ARG A 34 -4.29 8.71 18.32
N HIS A 35 -4.82 7.64 17.73
CA HIS A 35 -5.14 7.63 16.31
C HIS A 35 -6.36 8.53 16.02
N THR A 36 -6.28 9.23 14.90
CA THR A 36 -7.39 10.03 14.33
C THR A 36 -7.96 9.35 13.09
N ALA A 37 -7.14 8.57 12.40
CA ALA A 37 -7.55 7.73 11.28
C ALA A 37 -6.54 6.58 11.08
N ILE A 38 -7.03 5.46 10.56
CA ILE A 38 -6.25 4.23 10.33
C ILE A 38 -6.50 3.76 8.90
N GLY A 39 -5.45 3.47 8.14
CA GLY A 39 -5.59 2.96 6.78
C GLY A 39 -5.77 1.44 6.74
N LEU A 40 -6.70 0.97 5.91
CA LEU A 40 -6.95 -0.45 5.65
C LEU A 40 -6.12 -0.94 4.45
N ASN A 41 -5.47 -2.09 4.58
CA ASN A 41 -4.60 -2.67 3.57
C ASN A 41 -4.72 -4.20 3.44
N PHE A 42 -4.37 -4.76 2.27
CA PHE A 42 -4.31 -6.21 2.08
C PHE A 42 -3.29 -6.91 2.98
N ILE A 43 -2.21 -6.22 3.42
CA ILE A 43 -1.26 -6.81 4.36
C ILE A 43 -1.91 -7.13 5.70
N ASP A 44 -2.92 -6.37 6.12
CA ASP A 44 -3.69 -6.62 7.34
C ASP A 44 -4.46 -7.94 7.25
N VAL A 45 -5.00 -8.22 6.05
CA VAL A 45 -5.63 -9.50 5.72
C VAL A 45 -4.60 -10.64 5.74
N TYR A 46 -3.40 -10.42 5.19
CA TYR A 46 -2.36 -11.46 5.18
C TYR A 46 -1.93 -11.86 6.59
N HIS A 47 -1.82 -10.91 7.52
CA HIS A 47 -1.54 -11.20 8.93
C HIS A 47 -2.71 -11.92 9.60
N ARG A 48 -3.94 -11.50 9.35
CA ARG A 48 -5.12 -12.14 9.91
C ARG A 48 -5.28 -13.59 9.42
N SER A 49 -5.14 -13.82 8.12
CA SER A 49 -5.36 -15.14 7.50
C SER A 49 -4.21 -16.12 7.70
N GLY A 50 -3.05 -15.66 8.19
CA GLY A 50 -1.86 -16.51 8.38
C GLY A 50 -0.96 -16.65 7.16
N LEU A 51 -1.22 -15.89 6.08
CA LEU A 51 -0.32 -15.85 4.93
C LEU A 51 1.05 -15.24 5.33
N TYR A 52 1.03 -14.27 6.26
CA TYR A 52 2.22 -13.74 6.92
C TYR A 52 2.19 -14.09 8.40
N PRO A 53 3.32 -14.55 8.97
CA PRO A 53 3.38 -14.86 10.39
C PRO A 53 3.12 -13.60 11.22
N PRO A 54 2.41 -13.71 12.36
CA PRO A 54 2.14 -12.59 13.24
C PRO A 54 3.44 -12.15 13.93
N PRO A 55 3.89 -10.91 13.74
CA PRO A 55 5.03 -10.40 14.50
C PRO A 55 4.74 -10.42 15.99
N GLY A 56 5.56 -11.14 16.78
CA GLY A 56 5.38 -11.27 18.23
C GLY A 56 4.34 -12.29 18.69
N GLY A 57 3.67 -13.02 17.75
CA GLY A 57 2.65 -14.02 18.10
C GLY A 57 1.27 -13.42 18.37
N PHE A 58 0.43 -14.18 19.11
CA PHE A 58 -0.91 -13.77 19.51
C PHE A 58 -0.97 -13.38 21.00
N PRO A 59 -1.92 -12.49 21.43
CA PRO A 59 -2.86 -11.76 20.58
C PRO A 59 -2.17 -10.69 19.74
N LEU A 60 -2.60 -10.51 18.48
CA LEU A 60 -2.06 -9.52 17.57
C LEU A 60 -3.07 -8.40 17.34
N ILE A 61 -2.62 -7.14 17.37
CA ILE A 61 -3.36 -5.98 16.86
C ILE A 61 -2.92 -5.77 15.41
N PRO A 62 -3.78 -5.98 14.41
CA PRO A 62 -3.42 -5.76 13.01
C PRO A 62 -3.32 -4.27 12.66
N GLY A 63 -3.14 -3.98 11.36
CA GLY A 63 -3.08 -2.62 10.82
C GLY A 63 -1.69 -2.09 10.59
N GLY A 64 -1.43 -1.66 9.35
CA GLY A 64 -0.10 -1.29 8.87
C GLY A 64 0.15 0.21 8.75
N GLU A 65 -0.88 1.07 8.80
CA GLU A 65 -0.71 2.53 8.67
C GLU A 65 -1.77 3.30 9.45
N ALA A 66 -1.40 4.47 9.96
CA ALA A 66 -2.31 5.39 10.62
C ALA A 66 -1.75 6.81 10.69
N ALA A 67 -2.63 7.75 11.03
CA ALA A 67 -2.30 9.09 11.52
C ALA A 67 -2.89 9.30 12.92
N GLY A 68 -2.29 10.19 13.68
CA GLY A 68 -2.75 10.49 15.03
C GLY A 68 -2.02 11.67 15.66
N VAL A 69 -2.35 11.91 16.92
CA VAL A 69 -1.79 13.00 17.71
C VAL A 69 -0.96 12.42 18.85
N VAL A 70 0.21 12.98 19.08
CA VAL A 70 1.08 12.62 20.21
C VAL A 70 0.41 13.04 21.51
N LEU A 71 0.25 12.11 22.45
CA LEU A 71 -0.28 12.35 23.80
C LEU A 71 0.83 12.53 24.83
N ALA A 72 1.87 11.71 24.74
CA ALA A 72 3.02 11.76 25.63
C ALA A 72 4.29 11.32 24.88
N VAL A 73 5.43 11.79 25.36
CA VAL A 73 6.75 11.41 24.86
C VAL A 73 7.56 10.79 25.99
N GLY A 74 8.29 9.71 25.69
CA GLY A 74 9.25 9.11 26.58
C GLY A 74 10.58 9.86 26.59
N ALA A 75 11.50 9.44 27.47
CA ALA A 75 12.86 9.98 27.47
C ALA A 75 13.52 9.81 26.08
N GLU A 76 14.51 10.64 25.76
CA GLU A 76 15.28 10.61 24.50
C GLU A 76 14.45 10.97 23.24
N VAL A 77 13.24 11.52 23.40
CA VAL A 77 12.44 12.04 22.29
C VAL A 77 12.37 13.57 22.42
N ASP A 78 13.20 14.28 21.65
CA ASP A 78 13.36 15.74 21.72
C ASP A 78 12.73 16.51 20.53
N TRP A 79 12.37 15.78 19.47
CA TRP A 79 11.84 16.37 18.22
C TRP A 79 10.30 16.30 18.10
N LEU A 80 9.63 15.60 19.03
CA LEU A 80 8.18 15.51 19.14
C LEU A 80 7.70 16.03 20.49
N LYS A 81 6.47 16.54 20.55
CA LYS A 81 5.79 16.98 21.76
C LYS A 81 4.30 16.63 21.72
N PRO A 82 3.63 16.55 22.87
CA PRO A 82 2.17 16.42 22.92
C PRO A 82 1.47 17.46 22.03
N GLY A 83 0.48 17.01 21.26
CA GLY A 83 -0.24 17.81 20.29
C GLY A 83 0.34 17.75 18.85
N ASP A 84 1.54 17.25 18.64
CA ASP A 84 2.09 17.09 17.29
C ASP A 84 1.28 16.04 16.50
N ARG A 85 0.94 16.37 15.25
CA ARG A 85 0.30 15.45 14.30
C ARG A 85 1.36 14.58 13.66
N ILE A 86 1.14 13.27 13.68
CA ILE A 86 2.07 12.30 13.09
C ILE A 86 1.34 11.28 12.21
N ALA A 87 2.10 10.65 11.31
CA ALA A 87 1.64 9.50 10.56
C ALA A 87 2.78 8.48 10.41
N TYR A 88 2.41 7.24 10.06
CA TYR A 88 3.38 6.17 9.96
C TYR A 88 2.89 5.02 9.06
N ALA A 89 3.86 4.18 8.62
CA ALA A 89 3.60 2.86 8.07
C ALA A 89 4.55 1.85 8.73
N VAL A 90 3.97 0.85 9.37
CA VAL A 90 4.66 -0.24 10.08
C VAL A 90 3.98 -1.58 9.78
N ASN A 91 4.50 -2.68 10.32
CA ASN A 91 3.92 -3.99 10.03
C ASN A 91 2.52 -4.20 10.62
N VAL A 92 2.33 -3.85 11.90
CA VAL A 92 1.11 -4.13 12.67
C VAL A 92 0.90 -3.12 13.80
N GLY A 93 -0.28 -3.13 14.41
CA GLY A 93 -0.59 -2.40 15.64
C GLY A 93 -1.40 -1.11 15.45
N ALA A 94 -1.85 -0.82 14.22
CA ALA A 94 -2.61 0.40 13.96
C ALA A 94 -4.10 0.29 14.31
N TYR A 95 -4.68 -0.91 14.37
CA TYR A 95 -6.12 -1.08 14.67
C TYR A 95 -6.42 -0.89 16.16
N SER A 96 -6.10 0.27 16.69
CA SER A 96 -6.31 0.66 18.09
C SER A 96 -6.65 2.15 18.18
N GLU A 97 -7.33 2.55 19.23
CA GLU A 97 -7.57 3.98 19.52
C GLU A 97 -6.27 4.68 19.97
N GLU A 98 -5.47 4.00 20.79
CA GLU A 98 -4.20 4.50 21.30
C GLU A 98 -3.13 3.41 21.22
N ARG A 99 -1.87 3.81 21.05
CA ARG A 99 -0.72 2.91 21.08
C ARG A 99 0.57 3.60 21.50
N VAL A 100 1.48 2.83 22.07
CA VAL A 100 2.90 3.21 22.18
C VAL A 100 3.63 2.74 20.91
N ILE A 101 4.44 3.65 20.34
CA ILE A 101 5.25 3.38 19.13
C ILE A 101 6.63 4.02 19.26
N ALA A 102 7.64 3.42 18.65
CA ALA A 102 8.96 4.02 18.56
C ALA A 102 8.91 5.34 17.76
N ALA A 103 9.46 6.40 18.32
CA ALA A 103 9.43 7.72 17.72
C ALA A 103 10.14 7.77 16.35
N ASP A 104 11.16 6.95 16.14
CA ASP A 104 11.90 6.87 14.88
C ASP A 104 11.08 6.25 13.73
N ARG A 105 9.91 5.65 14.00
CA ARG A 105 9.01 5.05 13.00
C ARG A 105 7.89 5.97 12.54
N VAL A 106 7.75 7.17 13.09
CA VAL A 106 6.73 8.13 12.70
C VAL A 106 7.32 9.34 11.98
N VAL A 107 6.49 10.05 11.22
CA VAL A 107 6.84 11.36 10.62
C VAL A 107 5.80 12.40 11.01
N LYS A 108 6.18 13.67 11.11
CA LYS A 108 5.22 14.77 11.27
C LYS A 108 4.38 14.92 10.01
N VAL A 109 3.09 15.14 10.18
CA VAL A 109 2.18 15.47 9.07
C VAL A 109 2.27 16.96 8.79
N PRO A 110 2.64 17.38 7.57
CA PRO A 110 2.74 18.80 7.24
C PRO A 110 1.35 19.45 7.18
N ASP A 111 1.34 20.78 7.29
CA ASP A 111 0.13 21.56 7.02
C ASP A 111 -0.34 21.34 5.58
N GLY A 112 -1.67 21.40 5.36
CA GLY A 112 -2.28 21.13 4.06
C GLY A 112 -2.62 19.65 3.80
N ILE A 113 -2.20 18.73 4.67
CA ILE A 113 -2.59 17.31 4.63
C ILE A 113 -3.45 16.99 5.86
N SER A 114 -4.66 16.47 5.65
CA SER A 114 -5.53 16.04 6.73
C SER A 114 -5.05 14.70 7.34
N ASP A 115 -5.48 14.39 8.56
CA ASP A 115 -5.15 13.12 9.22
C ASP A 115 -5.68 11.92 8.45
N GLU A 116 -6.90 12.01 7.90
CA GLU A 116 -7.46 10.95 7.08
C GLU A 116 -6.65 10.73 5.80
N GLN A 117 -6.22 11.81 5.12
CA GLN A 117 -5.33 11.69 3.96
C GLN A 117 -4.00 11.05 4.34
N ALA A 118 -3.39 11.49 5.44
CA ALA A 118 -2.16 10.91 5.94
C ALA A 118 -2.32 9.41 6.23
N ALA A 119 -3.36 9.01 6.98
CA ALA A 119 -3.65 7.60 7.25
C ALA A 119 -3.95 6.78 5.99
N ALA A 120 -4.52 7.41 4.96
CA ALA A 120 -4.89 6.73 3.71
C ALA A 120 -3.70 6.51 2.76
N MET A 121 -2.57 7.21 2.95
CA MET A 121 -1.50 7.26 1.97
C MET A 121 -0.13 6.77 2.44
N MET A 122 0.15 6.70 3.76
CA MET A 122 1.52 6.41 4.21
C MET A 122 2.06 5.08 3.67
N LEU A 123 1.35 3.98 3.86
CA LEU A 123 1.77 2.68 3.33
C LEU A 123 1.65 2.64 1.81
N LYS A 124 0.51 3.06 1.29
CA LYS A 124 0.19 2.98 -0.15
C LYS A 124 1.04 3.94 -0.98
N GLY A 125 1.16 5.18 -0.54
CA GLY A 125 1.90 6.23 -1.26
C GLY A 125 3.41 6.02 -1.19
N MET A 126 3.97 5.66 -0.02
CA MET A 126 5.39 5.29 0.04
C MET A 126 5.68 4.02 -0.76
N THR A 127 4.69 3.09 -0.88
CA THR A 127 4.82 1.94 -1.79
C THR A 127 4.89 2.40 -3.24
N ALA A 128 3.98 3.26 -3.70
CA ALA A 128 4.05 3.85 -5.03
C ALA A 128 5.40 4.56 -5.25
N GLY A 129 5.85 5.34 -4.26
CA GLY A 129 7.11 6.08 -4.31
C GLY A 129 8.34 5.20 -4.50
N TYR A 130 8.51 4.13 -3.70
CA TYR A 130 9.68 3.27 -3.88
C TYR A 130 9.61 2.45 -5.16
N LEU A 131 8.41 2.00 -5.57
CA LEU A 131 8.23 1.27 -6.83
C LEU A 131 8.67 2.10 -8.04
N LEU A 132 8.22 3.36 -8.11
CA LEU A 132 8.50 4.26 -9.24
C LEU A 132 9.90 4.88 -9.23
N ARG A 133 10.52 5.06 -8.06
CA ARG A 133 11.74 5.87 -7.92
C ARG A 133 12.97 5.08 -7.48
N ARG A 134 12.79 3.92 -6.86
CA ARG A 134 13.90 3.14 -6.27
C ARG A 134 13.98 1.70 -6.79
N THR A 135 12.87 1.01 -7.02
CA THR A 135 12.86 -0.35 -7.57
C THR A 135 13.12 -0.31 -9.07
N TYR A 136 12.26 0.35 -9.82
CA TYR A 136 12.49 0.73 -11.21
C TYR A 136 12.42 2.26 -11.28
N LYS A 137 13.48 2.91 -11.71
CA LYS A 137 13.53 4.38 -11.81
C LYS A 137 12.80 4.83 -13.07
N VAL A 138 11.48 4.98 -12.93
CA VAL A 138 10.61 5.45 -14.01
C VAL A 138 11.02 6.83 -14.48
N LYS A 139 11.08 7.01 -15.79
CA LYS A 139 11.42 8.26 -16.48
C LYS A 139 10.43 8.55 -17.60
N ALA A 140 10.43 9.77 -18.08
CA ALA A 140 9.60 10.18 -19.20
C ALA A 140 9.81 9.28 -20.43
N GLY A 141 8.70 8.84 -21.03
CA GLY A 141 8.69 7.95 -22.18
C GLY A 141 8.68 6.44 -21.85
N ASP A 142 8.89 6.03 -20.60
CA ASP A 142 8.72 4.64 -20.20
C ASP A 142 7.25 4.23 -20.31
N THR A 143 7.00 2.97 -20.66
CA THR A 143 5.66 2.35 -20.65
C THR A 143 5.58 1.37 -19.50
N ILE A 144 4.62 1.54 -18.62
CA ILE A 144 4.42 0.68 -17.45
C ILE A 144 3.08 -0.04 -17.49
N LEU A 145 3.04 -1.28 -17.02
CA LEU A 145 1.80 -2.00 -16.71
C LEU A 145 1.64 -2.10 -15.19
N TYR A 146 0.44 -1.79 -14.71
CA TYR A 146 0.09 -1.92 -13.30
C TYR A 146 -1.21 -2.73 -13.13
N HIS A 147 -1.15 -3.86 -12.43
CA HIS A 147 -2.33 -4.65 -12.12
C HIS A 147 -3.11 -4.06 -10.93
N ALA A 148 -4.45 -4.22 -10.95
CA ALA A 148 -5.36 -3.65 -9.96
C ALA A 148 -5.36 -2.11 -9.93
N ALA A 149 -5.49 -1.46 -11.09
CA ALA A 149 -5.37 -0.01 -11.30
C ALA A 149 -6.28 0.85 -10.40
N ALA A 150 -7.50 0.39 -10.09
CA ALA A 150 -8.45 1.08 -9.22
C ALA A 150 -8.27 0.80 -7.72
N GLY A 151 -7.21 0.09 -7.33
CA GLY A 151 -6.85 -0.16 -5.93
C GLY A 151 -6.12 1.01 -5.27
N GLY A 152 -5.95 0.97 -3.94
CA GLY A 152 -5.38 2.07 -3.18
C GLY A 152 -3.98 2.50 -3.62
N VAL A 153 -3.06 1.56 -3.87
CA VAL A 153 -1.74 1.89 -4.43
C VAL A 153 -1.88 2.34 -5.88
N GLY A 154 -2.77 1.69 -6.67
CA GLY A 154 -2.96 1.97 -8.10
C GLY A 154 -3.36 3.42 -8.37
N LEU A 155 -4.33 3.96 -7.65
CA LEU A 155 -4.79 5.34 -7.85
C LEU A 155 -3.69 6.37 -7.53
N ILE A 156 -2.81 6.10 -6.58
CA ILE A 156 -1.67 6.97 -6.25
C ILE A 156 -0.57 6.80 -7.30
N LEU A 157 -0.22 5.55 -7.62
CA LEU A 157 0.86 5.22 -8.55
C LEU A 157 0.56 5.73 -9.96
N GLY A 158 -0.68 5.60 -10.45
CA GLY A 158 -1.08 6.07 -11.77
C GLY A 158 -0.84 7.57 -11.94
N GLN A 159 -1.31 8.39 -10.98
CA GLN A 159 -1.09 9.83 -10.98
C GLN A 159 0.41 10.19 -10.92
N TRP A 160 1.15 9.54 -10.02
CA TRP A 160 2.57 9.81 -9.85
C TRP A 160 3.40 9.39 -11.07
N ALA A 161 3.13 8.22 -11.66
CA ALA A 161 3.79 7.76 -12.87
C ALA A 161 3.50 8.68 -14.07
N LYS A 162 2.25 9.16 -14.19
CA LYS A 162 1.86 10.16 -15.18
C LYS A 162 2.61 11.48 -14.98
N HIS A 163 2.74 11.93 -13.75
CA HIS A 163 3.53 13.13 -13.40
C HIS A 163 5.02 12.97 -13.77
N LEU A 164 5.56 11.74 -13.69
CA LEU A 164 6.93 11.42 -14.15
C LEU A 164 7.06 11.32 -15.68
N GLY A 165 5.96 11.44 -16.43
CA GLY A 165 5.94 11.39 -17.90
C GLY A 165 5.90 9.98 -18.50
N ALA A 166 5.53 8.96 -17.73
CA ALA A 166 5.34 7.61 -18.24
C ALA A 166 3.99 7.45 -18.95
N THR A 167 3.90 6.47 -19.87
CA THR A 167 2.65 5.92 -20.36
C THR A 167 2.18 4.83 -19.42
N VAL A 168 1.00 4.99 -18.83
CA VAL A 168 0.49 4.11 -17.77
C VAL A 168 -0.64 3.24 -18.29
N ILE A 169 -0.41 1.93 -18.31
CA ILE A 169 -1.41 0.92 -18.67
C ILE A 169 -1.85 0.24 -17.36
N GLY A 170 -3.16 0.12 -17.16
CA GLY A 170 -3.73 -0.56 -16.00
C GLY A 170 -4.60 -1.75 -16.36
N THR A 171 -4.89 -2.60 -15.38
CA THR A 171 -5.93 -3.63 -15.48
C THR A 171 -7.01 -3.42 -14.41
N ALA A 172 -8.26 -3.62 -14.79
CA ALA A 172 -9.41 -3.52 -13.88
C ALA A 172 -10.51 -4.52 -14.30
N SER A 173 -11.54 -4.72 -13.42
CA SER A 173 -12.56 -5.76 -13.59
C SER A 173 -13.95 -5.23 -13.98
N SER A 174 -14.15 -3.91 -14.07
CA SER A 174 -15.46 -3.32 -14.38
C SER A 174 -15.31 -1.93 -14.99
N ALA A 175 -16.35 -1.46 -15.69
CA ALA A 175 -16.39 -0.15 -16.30
C ALA A 175 -16.14 0.98 -15.30
N ASP A 176 -16.78 0.96 -14.13
CA ASP A 176 -16.60 1.99 -13.09
C ASP A 176 -15.15 2.05 -12.59
N LYS A 177 -14.49 0.89 -12.42
CA LYS A 177 -13.08 0.82 -12.02
C LYS A 177 -12.15 1.31 -13.11
N ILE A 178 -12.50 1.09 -14.37
CA ILE A 178 -11.76 1.58 -15.54
C ILE A 178 -11.81 3.11 -15.57
N GLU A 179 -13.00 3.69 -15.48
CA GLU A 179 -13.15 5.14 -15.47
C GLU A 179 -12.47 5.78 -14.26
N LEU A 180 -12.57 5.16 -13.08
CA LEU A 180 -11.86 5.61 -11.88
C LEU A 180 -10.33 5.61 -12.10
N ALA A 181 -9.76 4.55 -12.69
CA ALA A 181 -8.34 4.48 -12.96
C ALA A 181 -7.89 5.52 -13.99
N LYS A 182 -8.64 5.70 -15.08
CA LYS A 182 -8.36 6.75 -16.09
C LYS A 182 -8.38 8.15 -15.48
N ALA A 183 -9.34 8.44 -14.60
CA ALA A 183 -9.39 9.71 -13.87
C ALA A 183 -8.19 9.92 -12.93
N HIS A 184 -7.41 8.86 -12.65
CA HIS A 184 -6.24 8.88 -11.77
C HIS A 184 -4.92 8.54 -12.52
N GLY A 185 -4.79 9.02 -13.76
CA GLY A 185 -3.51 9.04 -14.49
C GLY A 185 -3.20 7.83 -15.35
N PHE A 186 -4.10 6.85 -15.47
CA PHE A 186 -3.92 5.75 -16.42
C PHE A 186 -4.33 6.19 -17.83
N ASP A 187 -3.40 6.09 -18.78
CA ASP A 187 -3.67 6.39 -20.19
C ASP A 187 -4.56 5.32 -20.84
N HIS A 188 -4.36 4.06 -20.46
CA HIS A 188 -5.10 2.91 -20.92
C HIS A 188 -5.47 2.00 -19.76
N VAL A 189 -6.67 1.42 -19.79
CA VAL A 189 -7.09 0.43 -18.79
C VAL A 189 -7.76 -0.74 -19.51
N ILE A 190 -7.23 -1.93 -19.27
CA ILE A 190 -7.68 -3.18 -19.88
C ILE A 190 -8.70 -3.83 -18.93
N ASN A 191 -9.91 -4.15 -19.43
CA ASN A 191 -10.86 -4.99 -18.70
C ASN A 191 -10.45 -6.46 -18.84
N TYR A 192 -9.79 -7.00 -17.80
CA TYR A 192 -9.30 -8.38 -17.83
C TYR A 192 -10.40 -9.44 -17.72
N THR A 193 -11.65 -9.04 -17.49
CA THR A 193 -12.80 -9.97 -17.50
C THR A 193 -13.36 -10.18 -18.90
N GLU A 194 -13.03 -9.30 -19.85
CA GLU A 194 -13.56 -9.29 -21.20
C GLU A 194 -12.49 -9.60 -22.25
N GLN A 195 -11.22 -9.34 -21.94
CA GLN A 195 -10.12 -9.54 -22.88
C GLN A 195 -8.84 -10.02 -22.18
N ASP A 196 -8.02 -10.74 -22.93
CA ASP A 196 -6.68 -11.11 -22.50
C ASP A 196 -5.80 -9.85 -22.35
N PHE A 197 -5.20 -9.66 -21.17
CA PHE A 197 -4.43 -8.45 -20.91
C PHE A 197 -3.09 -8.42 -21.65
N VAL A 198 -2.51 -9.58 -22.02
CA VAL A 198 -1.26 -9.65 -22.81
C VAL A 198 -1.53 -9.15 -24.21
N ALA A 199 -2.62 -9.64 -24.83
CA ALA A 199 -3.06 -9.15 -26.15
C ALA A 199 -3.40 -7.66 -26.10
N GLY A 200 -4.07 -7.20 -25.01
CA GLY A 200 -4.37 -5.79 -24.79
C GLY A 200 -3.12 -4.91 -24.72
N VAL A 201 -2.11 -5.31 -23.96
CA VAL A 201 -0.82 -4.60 -23.89
C VAL A 201 -0.13 -4.59 -25.26
N ALA A 202 -0.12 -5.71 -25.98
CA ALA A 202 0.48 -5.78 -27.32
C ALA A 202 -0.20 -4.81 -28.30
N ALA A 203 -1.53 -4.73 -28.29
CA ALA A 203 -2.30 -3.80 -29.12
C ALA A 203 -2.00 -2.33 -28.77
N ILE A 204 -2.04 -1.97 -27.48
CA ILE A 204 -1.78 -0.59 -27.00
C ILE A 204 -0.36 -0.15 -27.36
N THR A 205 0.63 -1.01 -27.20
CA THR A 205 2.05 -0.68 -27.39
C THR A 205 2.55 -0.91 -28.84
N GLY A 206 1.70 -1.38 -29.74
CA GLY A 206 2.12 -1.79 -31.09
C GLY A 206 3.20 -2.88 -31.07
N GLY A 207 3.13 -3.80 -30.09
CA GLY A 207 4.07 -4.89 -29.89
C GLY A 207 5.38 -4.52 -29.17
N LYS A 208 5.61 -3.25 -28.84
CA LYS A 208 6.83 -2.80 -28.12
C LYS A 208 6.88 -3.29 -26.67
N LYS A 209 5.71 -3.57 -26.07
CA LYS A 209 5.54 -4.03 -24.68
C LYS A 209 5.97 -2.99 -23.65
N CYS A 210 6.02 -3.40 -22.37
CA CYS A 210 6.28 -2.51 -21.24
C CYS A 210 7.74 -2.59 -20.77
N ASP A 211 8.26 -1.50 -20.22
CA ASP A 211 9.56 -1.43 -19.56
C ASP A 211 9.53 -2.14 -18.20
N VAL A 212 8.42 -1.97 -17.48
CA VAL A 212 8.19 -2.57 -16.18
C VAL A 212 6.72 -3.00 -16.00
N VAL A 213 6.52 -4.11 -15.31
CA VAL A 213 5.22 -4.59 -14.83
C VAL A 213 5.22 -4.59 -13.31
N TYR A 214 4.29 -3.86 -12.71
CA TYR A 214 4.03 -3.86 -11.27
C TYR A 214 2.83 -4.76 -10.96
N ASP A 215 3.07 -5.83 -10.22
CA ASP A 215 2.10 -6.87 -9.93
C ASP A 215 1.84 -7.01 -8.43
N SER A 216 0.61 -6.68 -8.01
CA SER A 216 0.10 -6.90 -6.65
C SER A 216 -0.88 -8.07 -6.55
N VAL A 217 -1.17 -8.73 -7.67
CA VAL A 217 -2.17 -9.80 -7.77
C VAL A 217 -1.56 -11.16 -7.48
N GLY A 218 -0.49 -11.52 -8.18
CA GLY A 218 0.27 -12.74 -7.94
C GLY A 218 -0.18 -13.90 -8.80
N ASN A 219 -0.76 -14.97 -8.20
CA ASN A 219 -1.07 -16.22 -8.88
C ASN A 219 -1.86 -16.04 -10.18
N ASP A 220 -2.91 -15.21 -10.18
CA ASP A 220 -3.83 -15.06 -11.33
C ASP A 220 -3.20 -14.31 -12.51
N THR A 221 -2.12 -13.56 -12.29
CA THR A 221 -1.46 -12.74 -13.30
C THR A 221 -0.12 -13.31 -13.76
N PHE A 222 0.49 -14.18 -12.96
CA PHE A 222 1.73 -14.87 -13.29
C PHE A 222 1.44 -16.23 -13.96
N PRO A 223 2.19 -16.66 -15.03
CA PRO A 223 3.35 -15.99 -15.60
C PRO A 223 3.03 -14.99 -16.75
N ALA A 224 1.76 -14.78 -17.10
CA ALA A 224 1.35 -13.95 -18.23
C ALA A 224 1.87 -12.50 -18.16
N SER A 225 2.07 -11.95 -16.95
CA SER A 225 2.70 -10.64 -16.72
C SER A 225 4.10 -10.53 -17.36
N LEU A 226 4.84 -11.64 -17.45
CA LEU A 226 6.15 -11.65 -18.09
C LEU A 226 6.06 -11.44 -19.61
N ASP A 227 4.95 -11.85 -20.23
CA ASP A 227 4.71 -11.67 -21.68
C ASP A 227 4.40 -10.22 -22.05
N CYS A 228 4.05 -9.39 -21.07
CA CYS A 228 3.85 -7.96 -21.25
C CYS A 228 5.15 -7.15 -21.27
N LEU A 229 6.29 -7.75 -20.95
CA LEU A 229 7.59 -7.07 -20.85
C LEU A 229 8.37 -7.14 -22.17
N ARG A 230 9.03 -6.03 -22.51
CA ARG A 230 10.06 -6.04 -23.55
C ARG A 230 11.29 -6.82 -23.10
N PRO A 231 12.20 -7.22 -24.01
CA PRO A 231 13.50 -7.75 -23.60
C PRO A 231 14.20 -6.81 -22.60
N LEU A 232 14.83 -7.40 -21.57
CA LEU A 232 15.47 -6.68 -20.44
C LEU A 232 14.51 -5.85 -19.60
N GLY A 233 13.19 -6.08 -19.70
CA GLY A 233 12.19 -5.44 -18.84
C GLY A 233 12.18 -6.01 -17.43
N MET A 234 11.51 -5.32 -16.51
CA MET A 234 11.48 -5.68 -15.09
C MET A 234 10.08 -6.12 -14.63
N PHE A 235 9.99 -7.30 -14.04
CA PHE A 235 8.82 -7.79 -13.32
C PHE A 235 8.96 -7.48 -11.83
N VAL A 236 8.03 -6.72 -11.28
CA VAL A 236 8.03 -6.30 -9.88
C VAL A 236 6.78 -6.88 -9.19
N SER A 237 6.94 -8.02 -8.51
CA SER A 237 5.89 -8.61 -7.70
C SER A 237 5.91 -8.01 -6.30
N PHE A 238 4.97 -7.13 -5.95
CA PHE A 238 4.97 -6.46 -4.65
C PHE A 238 3.74 -6.80 -3.77
N GLY A 239 2.80 -7.61 -4.29
CA GLY A 239 1.63 -8.12 -3.59
C GLY A 239 1.27 -9.53 -4.04
N GLN A 240 0.20 -10.10 -3.47
CA GLN A 240 -0.27 -11.46 -3.78
C GLN A 240 -1.75 -11.63 -3.39
N SER A 241 -2.60 -10.69 -3.84
CA SER A 241 -4.03 -10.67 -3.45
C SER A 241 -4.83 -11.87 -3.97
N SER A 242 -4.35 -12.58 -5.01
CA SER A 242 -4.92 -13.84 -5.49
C SER A 242 -4.15 -15.08 -5.04
N GLY A 243 -3.19 -14.92 -4.13
CA GLY A 243 -2.30 -15.98 -3.66
C GLY A 243 -0.86 -15.81 -4.15
N PRO A 244 0.08 -16.58 -3.57
CA PRO A 244 1.49 -16.51 -3.91
C PRO A 244 1.74 -17.03 -5.34
N ILE A 245 2.73 -16.42 -6.01
CA ILE A 245 3.25 -16.92 -7.28
C ILE A 245 3.85 -18.31 -7.02
N PRO A 246 3.53 -19.34 -7.84
CA PRO A 246 4.10 -20.66 -7.68
C PRO A 246 5.62 -20.65 -7.96
N PRO A 247 6.38 -21.57 -7.40
CA PRO A 247 7.80 -21.73 -7.71
C PRO A 247 8.02 -21.86 -9.23
N PHE A 248 8.99 -21.13 -9.77
CA PHE A 248 9.33 -21.18 -11.18
C PHE A 248 10.85 -21.22 -11.39
N SER A 249 11.27 -21.75 -12.55
CA SER A 249 12.69 -21.77 -12.92
C SER A 249 13.17 -20.41 -13.38
N MET A 250 14.37 -20.00 -12.98
CA MET A 250 15.04 -18.79 -13.49
C MET A 250 15.23 -18.80 -15.00
N SER A 251 15.28 -19.99 -15.64
CA SER A 251 15.34 -20.10 -17.11
C SER A 251 14.12 -19.50 -17.80
N LEU A 252 12.98 -19.40 -17.12
CA LEU A 252 11.80 -18.72 -17.65
C LEU A 252 12.08 -17.24 -17.96
N LEU A 253 12.84 -16.55 -17.10
CA LEU A 253 13.19 -15.15 -17.34
C LEU A 253 14.09 -14.99 -18.57
N ALA A 254 15.03 -15.92 -18.77
CA ALA A 254 15.86 -15.94 -19.98
C ALA A 254 15.01 -16.16 -21.24
N GLN A 255 14.11 -17.16 -21.22
CA GLN A 255 13.21 -17.48 -22.35
C GLN A 255 12.28 -16.33 -22.72
N LYS A 256 11.82 -15.55 -21.74
CA LYS A 256 10.91 -14.41 -21.93
C LYS A 256 11.64 -13.11 -22.31
N GLY A 257 12.97 -13.12 -22.50
CA GLY A 257 13.74 -11.97 -22.98
C GLY A 257 14.77 -11.44 -22.00
N SER A 258 15.41 -12.32 -21.22
CA SER A 258 16.42 -11.95 -20.20
C SER A 258 15.89 -10.93 -19.20
N LEU A 259 14.72 -11.20 -18.67
CA LEU A 259 13.97 -10.29 -17.78
C LEU A 259 14.63 -10.19 -16.40
N TYR A 260 14.43 -9.04 -15.75
CA TYR A 260 14.69 -8.89 -14.33
C TYR A 260 13.41 -9.22 -13.54
N ALA A 261 13.55 -9.82 -12.35
CA ALA A 261 12.44 -10.06 -11.45
C ALA A 261 12.83 -9.71 -10.01
N THR A 262 11.93 -9.08 -9.27
CA THR A 262 12.16 -8.72 -7.86
C THR A 262 10.87 -8.79 -7.04
N ARG A 263 11.02 -9.01 -5.71
CA ARG A 263 9.95 -9.00 -4.71
C ARG A 263 10.28 -8.00 -3.61
N PRO A 264 10.05 -6.69 -3.86
CA PRO A 264 10.39 -5.65 -2.89
C PRO A 264 9.37 -5.57 -1.75
N THR A 265 9.79 -5.01 -0.61
CA THR A 265 8.90 -4.68 0.51
C THR A 265 9.19 -3.28 1.02
N LEU A 266 8.14 -2.51 1.35
CA LEU A 266 8.25 -1.15 1.87
C LEU A 266 9.17 -1.08 3.10
N PHE A 267 9.05 -2.06 4.01
CA PHE A 267 9.77 -2.05 5.28
C PHE A 267 11.28 -2.21 5.14
N VAL A 268 11.75 -2.87 4.07
CA VAL A 268 13.18 -2.92 3.72
C VAL A 268 13.64 -1.60 3.14
N TYR A 269 12.85 -0.99 2.25
CA TYR A 269 13.18 0.32 1.66
C TYR A 269 13.21 1.45 2.68
N ASN A 270 12.40 1.36 3.75
CA ASN A 270 12.29 2.36 4.82
C ASN A 270 12.85 1.88 6.16
N ALA A 271 13.78 0.90 6.15
CA ALA A 271 14.36 0.34 7.38
C ALA A 271 15.13 1.39 8.18
N ARG A 272 15.92 2.24 7.51
CA ARG A 272 16.65 3.33 8.14
C ARG A 272 15.76 4.56 8.27
N ARG A 273 15.97 5.35 9.33
CA ARG A 273 15.18 6.56 9.59
C ARG A 273 15.25 7.56 8.43
N GLU A 274 16.44 7.80 7.89
CA GLU A 274 16.61 8.72 6.76
C GLU A 274 15.86 8.28 5.51
N ASP A 275 15.81 6.98 5.21
CA ASP A 275 15.04 6.44 4.08
C ASP A 275 13.53 6.60 4.28
N LEU A 276 13.04 6.39 5.51
CA LEU A 276 11.64 6.61 5.87
C LEU A 276 11.25 8.07 5.69
N VAL A 277 12.05 8.99 6.22
CA VAL A 277 11.81 10.44 6.10
C VAL A 277 11.81 10.87 4.64
N ALA A 278 12.83 10.52 3.87
CA ALA A 278 12.92 10.86 2.45
C ALA A 278 11.76 10.28 1.61
N SER A 279 11.28 9.07 1.97
CA SER A 279 10.10 8.47 1.31
C SER A 279 8.82 9.22 1.63
N ALA A 280 8.64 9.64 2.90
CA ALA A 280 7.47 10.39 3.34
C ALA A 280 7.47 11.81 2.75
N GLU A 281 8.59 12.52 2.79
CA GLU A 281 8.74 13.86 2.21
C GLU A 281 8.41 13.86 0.71
N ALA A 282 8.98 12.92 -0.04
CA ALA A 282 8.68 12.81 -1.46
C ALA A 282 7.21 12.52 -1.76
N LEU A 283 6.50 11.79 -0.87
CA LEU A 283 5.06 11.58 -0.97
C LEU A 283 4.30 12.87 -0.63
N PHE A 284 4.68 13.56 0.44
CA PHE A 284 4.04 14.82 0.83
C PHE A 284 4.20 15.88 -0.26
N ASP A 285 5.37 15.99 -0.87
CA ASP A 285 5.64 16.94 -1.95
C ASP A 285 4.70 16.75 -3.14
N VAL A 286 4.51 15.52 -3.62
CA VAL A 286 3.62 15.28 -4.78
C VAL A 286 2.14 15.46 -4.44
N VAL A 287 1.75 15.25 -3.18
CA VAL A 287 0.39 15.51 -2.71
C VAL A 287 0.16 17.00 -2.55
N LEU A 288 1.05 17.73 -1.89
CA LEU A 288 0.95 19.18 -1.68
C LEU A 288 1.03 19.97 -2.98
N SER A 289 1.79 19.49 -3.97
CA SER A 289 1.83 20.10 -5.30
C SER A 289 0.56 19.88 -6.12
N GLY A 290 -0.34 19.00 -5.67
CA GLY A 290 -1.53 18.60 -6.42
C GLY A 290 -1.26 17.61 -7.56
N ALA A 291 -0.02 17.11 -7.74
CA ALA A 291 0.30 16.10 -8.72
C ALA A 291 -0.33 14.73 -8.38
N VAL A 292 -0.58 14.47 -7.10
CA VAL A 292 -1.28 13.30 -6.60
C VAL A 292 -2.38 13.72 -5.64
N GLU A 293 -3.62 13.40 -5.95
CA GLU A 293 -4.77 13.59 -5.08
C GLU A 293 -5.05 12.31 -4.29
N ILE A 294 -5.17 12.43 -2.97
CA ILE A 294 -5.56 11.33 -2.08
C ILE A 294 -7.06 11.38 -1.83
N LYS A 295 -7.79 10.44 -2.43
CA LYS A 295 -9.24 10.28 -2.22
C LYS A 295 -9.51 9.17 -1.23
N ILE A 296 -10.39 9.45 -0.26
CA ILE A 296 -10.89 8.47 0.69
C ILE A 296 -12.24 7.98 0.17
N ASN A 297 -12.23 6.77 -0.38
CA ASN A 297 -13.40 6.21 -1.05
C ASN A 297 -14.38 5.57 -0.07
N GLN A 298 -13.88 5.00 1.04
CA GLN A 298 -14.73 4.37 2.08
C GLN A 298 -14.25 4.74 3.47
N ARG A 299 -15.21 4.87 4.41
CA ARG A 299 -14.98 5.06 5.85
C ARG A 299 -15.79 4.03 6.62
N TYR A 300 -15.16 3.41 7.61
CA TYR A 300 -15.79 2.51 8.58
C TYR A 300 -15.39 2.94 9.99
N GLY A 301 -16.21 2.65 10.99
CA GLY A 301 -15.74 2.72 12.38
C GLY A 301 -14.70 1.64 12.66
N LEU A 302 -13.76 1.87 13.57
CA LEU A 302 -12.75 0.84 13.96
C LEU A 302 -13.43 -0.46 14.37
N LYS A 303 -14.54 -0.40 15.11
CA LYS A 303 -15.34 -1.58 15.52
C LYS A 303 -15.85 -2.41 14.34
N ASP A 304 -15.98 -1.82 13.16
CA ASP A 304 -16.49 -2.45 11.96
C ASP A 304 -15.35 -3.01 11.06
N ALA A 305 -14.13 -3.15 11.60
CA ALA A 305 -12.96 -3.62 10.86
C ALA A 305 -13.17 -4.99 10.18
N ALA A 306 -13.95 -5.89 10.79
CA ALA A 306 -14.31 -7.17 10.19
C ALA A 306 -15.08 -7.00 8.87
N LYS A 307 -16.07 -6.11 8.85
CA LYS A 307 -16.82 -5.76 7.65
C LYS A 307 -15.94 -5.09 6.62
N ALA A 308 -15.10 -4.15 7.04
CA ALA A 308 -14.18 -3.44 6.15
C ALA A 308 -13.22 -4.39 5.43
N GLN A 309 -12.62 -5.36 6.15
CA GLN A 309 -11.76 -6.38 5.55
C GLN A 309 -12.55 -7.34 4.63
N SER A 310 -13.75 -7.75 5.02
CA SER A 310 -14.62 -8.57 4.17
C SER A 310 -14.98 -7.88 2.84
N ASP A 311 -15.28 -6.57 2.89
CA ASP A 311 -15.60 -5.79 1.69
C ASP A 311 -14.34 -5.60 0.80
N LEU A 312 -13.15 -5.45 1.39
CA LEU A 312 -11.88 -5.40 0.67
C LEU A 312 -11.59 -6.73 -0.06
N GLU A 313 -11.68 -7.87 0.63
CA GLU A 313 -11.48 -9.21 0.06
C GLU A 313 -12.52 -9.52 -1.02
N GLY A 314 -13.77 -9.10 -0.78
CA GLY A 314 -14.88 -9.22 -1.73
C GLY A 314 -14.78 -8.30 -2.95
N ARG A 315 -13.70 -7.51 -3.10
CA ARG A 315 -13.49 -6.55 -4.21
C ARG A 315 -14.60 -5.50 -4.34
N LYS A 316 -15.31 -5.21 -3.22
CA LYS A 316 -16.40 -4.21 -3.17
C LYS A 316 -15.88 -2.78 -2.93
N THR A 317 -14.61 -2.64 -2.59
CA THR A 317 -13.96 -1.36 -2.36
C THR A 317 -13.16 -0.90 -3.57
N THR A 318 -12.94 0.42 -3.67
CA THR A 318 -12.02 1.05 -4.63
C THR A 318 -11.15 2.05 -3.89
N GLY A 319 -9.98 2.38 -4.44
CA GLY A 319 -9.09 3.39 -3.88
C GLY A 319 -8.71 3.11 -2.42
N THR A 320 -8.82 4.14 -1.58
CA THR A 320 -8.41 4.07 -0.18
C THR A 320 -9.58 3.95 0.79
N THR A 321 -9.42 3.11 1.79
CA THR A 321 -10.36 2.91 2.90
C THR A 321 -9.69 3.29 4.21
N VAL A 322 -10.40 4.02 5.07
CA VAL A 322 -9.97 4.35 6.41
C VAL A 322 -10.93 3.81 7.46
N LEU A 323 -10.37 3.44 8.62
CA LEU A 323 -11.11 3.15 9.84
C LEU A 323 -10.98 4.35 10.77
N ILE A 324 -12.09 4.76 11.36
CA ILE A 324 -12.15 5.87 12.32
C ILE A 324 -12.29 5.27 13.72
N PRO A 325 -11.34 5.55 14.61
CA PRO A 325 -11.35 5.04 15.99
C PRO A 325 -12.53 5.50 16.81
#